data_b2a57abcc5f281ecf3fd3bcbb756b7d2
#
_entry.id   b2a57abcc5f281ecf3fd3bcbb756b7d2
#
_cell.length_a   1.000
_cell.length_b   1.000
_cell.length_c   1.000
_cell.angle_alpha   90.00
_cell.angle_beta   90.00
_cell.angle_gamma   90.00
#
_symmetry.space_group_name_H-M   'P 1'
#
loop_
_entity.id
_entity.type
_entity.pdbx_description
1 polymer ?
#
loop_
_entity_poly.entity_id
_entity_poly.type
_entity_poly.pdbx_seq_one_letter_code
_entity_poly.pdbx_strand_id
1 'polypeptide(L)'
;MLLGRGTQNYTCTDSNESTIPTTRGAEAVLFDVSCLAAQYSAALHELPDLLLQMKPSVQVYTATIFQKLSEEDVLVGHHYFAPDFSTPIFDLANSKKKIYFSGKKDASITALSSASAGAPGEQNGAVDWLRIKGDTKSVGAKLAYRIFTAGGKAPANCKGQQKLFSVQYAAEYCTFPPP
;
A
#
# COMPACT_ATOMS: atom_id res chain seq x y z
N MET A 1 -2.74 -0.13 13.28
CA MET A 1 -1.64 0.10 12.31
C MET A 1 -1.58 -1.06 11.35
N LEU A 2 -1.39 -0.80 10.06
CA LEU A 2 -1.32 -1.84 9.03
C LEU A 2 -0.04 -1.68 8.23
N LEU A 3 0.50 -2.78 7.74
CA LEU A 3 1.57 -2.83 6.76
C LEU A 3 1.01 -3.40 5.47
N GLY A 4 1.09 -2.65 4.38
CA GLY A 4 0.61 -3.06 3.06
C GLY A 4 1.77 -3.47 2.15
N ARG A 5 1.60 -4.57 1.43
CA ARG A 5 2.52 -5.04 0.40
C ARG A 5 1.75 -5.40 -0.87
N GLY A 6 2.14 -4.80 -1.98
CA GLY A 6 1.41 -5.00 -3.22
C GLY A 6 2.01 -4.28 -4.42
N THR A 7 1.15 -3.76 -5.30
CA THR A 7 1.52 -3.06 -6.53
C THR A 7 0.75 -1.75 -6.69
N GLN A 8 1.42 -0.75 -7.23
CA GLN A 8 0.79 0.41 -7.85
C GLN A 8 0.58 0.09 -9.33
N ASN A 9 -0.62 0.32 -9.83
CA ASN A 9 -1.02 -0.05 -11.18
C ASN A 9 -1.04 1.18 -12.08
N TYR A 10 -0.57 1.01 -13.31
CA TYR A 10 -0.40 2.09 -14.28
C TYR A 10 -0.87 1.68 -15.66
N THR A 11 -1.17 2.68 -16.49
CA THR A 11 -1.48 2.50 -17.90
C THR A 11 -0.68 3.48 -18.76
N CYS A 12 -0.29 3.01 -19.94
CA CYS A 12 0.30 3.79 -21.02
C CYS A 12 -0.62 3.74 -22.23
N THR A 13 -0.88 4.90 -22.85
CA THR A 13 -1.66 4.98 -24.10
C THR A 13 -0.86 4.48 -25.29
N ASP A 14 0.44 4.70 -25.25
CA ASP A 14 1.43 4.24 -26.23
C ASP A 14 2.77 3.98 -25.55
N SER A 15 3.78 3.50 -26.28
CA SER A 15 5.12 3.15 -25.78
C SER A 15 6.17 4.22 -26.10
N ASN A 16 5.80 5.51 -26.05
CA ASN A 16 6.68 6.63 -26.41
C ASN A 16 7.38 7.24 -25.18
N GLU A 17 8.53 7.88 -25.42
CA GLU A 17 9.27 8.63 -24.41
C GLU A 17 8.53 9.90 -23.93
N SER A 18 7.63 10.46 -24.76
CA SER A 18 6.84 11.63 -24.42
C SER A 18 5.58 11.31 -23.60
N THR A 19 5.19 10.03 -23.54
CA THR A 19 3.99 9.61 -22.83
C THR A 19 4.33 9.28 -21.36
N ILE A 20 3.60 9.90 -20.43
CA ILE A 20 3.75 9.68 -19.00
C ILE A 20 2.74 8.62 -18.54
N PRO A 21 3.16 7.61 -17.74
CA PRO A 21 2.25 6.63 -17.18
C PRO A 21 1.16 7.27 -16.31
N THR A 22 -0.09 6.83 -16.49
CA THR A 22 -1.23 7.26 -15.70
C THR A 22 -1.58 6.21 -14.65
N THR A 23 -1.84 6.63 -13.42
CA THR A 23 -2.19 5.73 -12.32
C THR A 23 -3.55 5.07 -12.54
N ARG A 24 -3.65 3.78 -12.19
CA ARG A 24 -4.90 2.99 -12.18
C ARG A 24 -5.13 2.33 -10.81
N GLY A 25 -4.79 3.04 -9.74
CA GLY A 25 -4.96 2.55 -8.38
C GLY A 25 -3.83 1.64 -7.92
N ALA A 26 -4.13 0.86 -6.90
CA ALA A 26 -3.19 -0.05 -6.25
C ALA A 26 -3.91 -1.29 -5.74
N GLU A 27 -3.15 -2.35 -5.50
CA GLU A 27 -3.61 -3.54 -4.81
C GLU A 27 -2.56 -3.95 -3.79
N ALA A 28 -2.98 -4.29 -2.57
CA ALA A 28 -2.09 -4.79 -1.53
C ALA A 28 -2.78 -5.74 -0.57
N VAL A 29 -2.01 -6.66 -0.05
CA VAL A 29 -2.35 -7.45 1.12
C VAL A 29 -1.99 -6.62 2.36
N LEU A 30 -2.84 -6.68 3.39
CA LEU A 30 -2.71 -5.90 4.62
C LEU A 30 -2.42 -6.80 5.82
N PHE A 31 -1.33 -6.48 6.51
CA PHE A 31 -0.89 -7.16 7.73
C PHE A 31 -1.14 -6.26 8.95
N ASP A 32 -1.64 -6.82 10.04
CA ASP A 32 -1.73 -6.09 11.31
C ASP A 32 -0.37 -6.01 12.00
N VAL A 33 0.10 -4.80 12.18
CA VAL A 33 1.37 -4.48 12.85
C VAL A 33 1.16 -3.58 14.07
N SER A 34 -0.06 -3.57 14.62
CA SER A 34 -0.41 -2.68 15.73
C SER A 34 0.44 -2.91 16.98
N CYS A 35 0.74 -4.16 17.31
CA CYS A 35 1.62 -4.50 18.44
C CYS A 35 3.06 -4.02 18.21
N LEU A 36 3.58 -4.21 17.00
CA LEU A 36 4.90 -3.73 16.63
C LEU A 36 4.98 -2.21 16.67
N ALA A 37 3.95 -1.54 16.16
CA ALA A 37 3.86 -0.07 16.19
C ALA A 37 3.87 0.50 17.61
N ALA A 38 3.22 -0.19 18.56
CA ALA A 38 3.13 0.25 19.94
C ALA A 38 4.45 0.08 20.72
N GLN A 39 5.25 -0.93 20.38
CA GLN A 39 6.44 -1.30 21.16
C GLN A 39 7.75 -0.95 20.45
N TYR A 40 7.79 -1.01 19.12
CA TYR A 40 9.00 -0.92 18.31
C TYR A 40 8.77 -0.10 17.02
N SER A 41 8.26 1.12 17.16
CA SER A 41 7.91 1.98 16.01
C SER A 41 9.08 2.22 15.04
N ALA A 42 10.30 2.41 15.56
CA ALA A 42 11.47 2.58 14.72
C ALA A 42 11.76 1.36 13.83
N ALA A 43 11.62 0.15 14.38
CA ALA A 43 11.79 -1.09 13.60
C ALA A 43 10.65 -1.28 12.59
N LEU A 44 9.44 -0.81 12.89
CA LEU A 44 8.32 -0.85 11.97
C LEU A 44 8.63 -0.04 10.70
N HIS A 45 9.19 1.16 10.84
CA HIS A 45 9.47 2.06 9.71
C HIS A 45 10.49 1.52 8.70
N GLU A 46 11.28 0.52 9.08
CA GLU A 46 12.21 -0.19 8.19
C GLU A 46 11.51 -1.33 7.39
N LEU A 47 10.34 -1.80 7.85
CA LEU A 47 9.68 -2.96 7.25
C LEU A 47 9.22 -2.74 5.80
N PRO A 48 8.71 -1.57 5.37
CA PRO A 48 8.35 -1.38 3.96
C PRO A 48 9.52 -1.66 3.01
N ASP A 49 10.72 -1.18 3.34
CA ASP A 49 11.92 -1.41 2.54
C ASP A 49 12.32 -2.89 2.55
N LEU A 50 12.33 -3.51 3.71
CA LEU A 50 12.68 -4.92 3.87
C LEU A 50 11.70 -5.83 3.09
N LEU A 51 10.41 -5.54 3.16
CA LEU A 51 9.38 -6.31 2.45
C LEU A 51 9.51 -6.23 0.93
N LEU A 52 10.01 -5.12 0.38
CA LEU A 52 10.25 -5.02 -1.05
C LEU A 52 11.36 -5.94 -1.56
N GLN A 53 12.30 -6.34 -0.70
CA GLN A 53 13.36 -7.27 -1.05
C GLN A 53 12.88 -8.73 -1.04
N MET A 54 11.70 -9.02 -0.48
CA MET A 54 11.13 -10.35 -0.38
C MET A 54 10.06 -10.57 -1.47
N LYS A 55 9.95 -11.81 -1.95
CA LYS A 55 8.83 -12.18 -2.85
C LYS A 55 7.51 -12.11 -2.09
N PRO A 56 6.44 -11.50 -2.66
CA PRO A 56 5.12 -11.38 -2.00
C PRO A 56 4.54 -12.72 -1.50
N SER A 57 4.72 -13.79 -2.27
CA SER A 57 4.26 -15.13 -1.88
C SER A 57 4.90 -15.65 -0.59
N VAL A 58 6.17 -15.36 -0.36
CA VAL A 58 6.88 -15.76 0.88
C VAL A 58 6.29 -15.04 2.08
N GLN A 59 5.98 -13.76 1.95
CA GLN A 59 5.42 -12.95 3.02
C GLN A 59 4.03 -13.44 3.44
N VAL A 60 3.15 -13.69 2.47
CA VAL A 60 1.79 -14.22 2.72
C VAL A 60 1.88 -15.60 3.36
N TYR A 61 2.74 -16.48 2.87
CA TYR A 61 2.94 -17.82 3.43
C TYR A 61 3.43 -17.77 4.89
N THR A 62 4.43 -16.94 5.16
CA THR A 62 4.97 -16.77 6.52
C THR A 62 3.93 -16.20 7.47
N ALA A 63 3.18 -15.17 7.05
CA ALA A 63 2.09 -14.59 7.84
C ALA A 63 0.99 -15.61 8.13
N THR A 64 0.63 -16.45 7.15
CA THR A 64 -0.39 -17.50 7.33
C THR A 64 0.05 -18.55 8.33
N ILE A 65 1.32 -18.97 8.29
CA ILE A 65 1.87 -19.91 9.28
C ILE A 65 1.85 -19.27 10.68
N PHE A 66 2.35 -18.04 10.79
CA PHE A 66 2.38 -17.33 12.06
C PHE A 66 0.97 -17.18 12.67
N GLN A 67 0.00 -16.79 11.86
CA GLN A 67 -1.41 -16.68 12.28
C GLN A 67 -1.97 -18.01 12.81
N LYS A 68 -1.63 -19.14 12.17
CA LYS A 68 -2.07 -20.47 12.62
C LYS A 68 -1.40 -20.89 13.94
N LEU A 69 -0.17 -20.48 14.18
CA LEU A 69 0.58 -20.87 15.38
C LEU A 69 0.28 -19.98 16.59
N SER A 70 0.00 -18.69 16.37
CA SER A 70 -0.21 -17.70 17.42
C SER A 70 -1.67 -17.40 17.72
N GLU A 71 -2.62 -17.89 16.88
CA GLU A 71 -4.05 -17.54 16.91
C GLU A 71 -4.34 -16.04 16.72
N GLU A 72 -3.35 -15.28 16.25
CA GLU A 72 -3.46 -13.85 16.01
C GLU A 72 -3.83 -13.54 14.55
N ASP A 73 -4.69 -12.54 14.34
CA ASP A 73 -5.02 -12.03 13.00
C ASP A 73 -3.85 -11.20 12.44
N VAL A 74 -2.92 -11.83 11.77
CA VAL A 74 -1.79 -11.14 11.11
C VAL A 74 -2.17 -10.67 9.72
N LEU A 75 -2.76 -11.55 8.91
CA LEU A 75 -3.29 -11.21 7.59
C LEU A 75 -4.73 -10.75 7.76
N VAL A 76 -4.97 -9.44 7.69
CA VAL A 76 -6.26 -8.86 8.12
C VAL A 76 -7.15 -8.35 7.00
N GLY A 77 -6.65 -8.28 5.77
CA GLY A 77 -7.48 -7.82 4.64
C GLY A 77 -6.70 -7.37 3.42
N HIS A 78 -7.38 -6.58 2.61
CA HIS A 78 -6.87 -6.11 1.32
C HIS A 78 -7.08 -4.61 1.13
N HIS A 79 -6.15 -3.99 0.41
CA HIS A 79 -6.32 -2.68 -0.18
C HIS A 79 -6.47 -2.83 -1.68
N TYR A 80 -7.45 -2.16 -2.25
CA TYR A 80 -7.71 -2.12 -3.68
C TYR A 80 -8.44 -0.81 -4.05
N PHE A 81 -8.72 -0.61 -5.33
CA PHE A 81 -9.46 0.55 -5.81
C PHE A 81 -10.82 0.11 -6.37
N ALA A 82 -11.83 0.94 -6.16
CA ALA A 82 -13.13 0.76 -6.81
C ALA A 82 -12.97 0.78 -8.35
N PRO A 83 -13.97 0.30 -9.12
CA PRO A 83 -13.89 0.25 -10.59
C PRO A 83 -13.62 1.58 -11.28
N ASP A 84 -13.80 2.70 -10.58
CA ASP A 84 -13.47 4.06 -11.05
C ASP A 84 -11.96 4.37 -11.00
N PHE A 85 -11.14 3.47 -10.41
CA PHE A 85 -9.69 3.61 -10.20
C PHE A 85 -9.26 4.88 -9.44
N SER A 86 -10.20 5.57 -8.78
CA SER A 86 -9.93 6.81 -8.02
C SER A 86 -10.24 6.67 -6.54
N THR A 87 -11.07 5.69 -6.16
CA THR A 87 -11.54 5.47 -4.80
C THR A 87 -10.78 4.32 -4.14
N PRO A 88 -9.81 4.60 -3.24
CA PRO A 88 -9.11 3.58 -2.47
C PRO A 88 -10.05 2.92 -1.45
N ILE A 89 -9.98 1.60 -1.35
CA ILE A 89 -10.73 0.77 -0.41
C ILE A 89 -9.73 -0.01 0.45
N PHE A 90 -10.00 -0.05 1.75
CA PHE A 90 -9.32 -0.92 2.71
C PHE A 90 -10.38 -1.82 3.34
N ASP A 91 -10.35 -3.08 2.97
CA ASP A 91 -11.36 -4.05 3.39
C ASP A 91 -10.76 -5.01 4.42
N LEU A 92 -11.10 -4.75 5.69
CA LEU A 92 -10.78 -5.57 6.85
C LEU A 92 -12.05 -6.12 7.51
N ALA A 93 -13.17 -6.13 6.79
CA ALA A 93 -14.47 -6.50 7.35
C ALA A 93 -14.51 -7.94 7.90
N ASN A 94 -13.71 -8.84 7.35
CA ASN A 94 -13.63 -10.24 7.78
C ASN A 94 -12.62 -10.49 8.92
N SER A 95 -11.84 -9.48 9.32
CA SER A 95 -10.92 -9.57 10.46
C SER A 95 -11.59 -9.19 11.78
N LYS A 96 -10.90 -9.38 12.91
CA LYS A 96 -11.33 -8.89 14.23
C LYS A 96 -11.52 -7.35 14.25
N LYS A 97 -10.85 -6.61 13.37
CA LYS A 97 -10.94 -5.14 13.30
C LYS A 97 -12.28 -4.62 12.75
N LYS A 98 -12.96 -5.41 11.90
CA LYS A 98 -14.28 -5.04 11.31
C LYS A 98 -14.29 -3.65 10.65
N ILE A 99 -13.19 -3.24 10.02
CA ILE A 99 -13.05 -1.97 9.32
C ILE A 99 -13.33 -2.18 7.83
N TYR A 100 -14.18 -1.33 7.28
CA TYR A 100 -14.30 -1.10 5.84
C TYR A 100 -14.11 0.39 5.60
N PHE A 101 -13.04 0.76 4.92
CA PHE A 101 -12.74 2.16 4.64
C PHE A 101 -12.76 2.40 3.14
N SER A 102 -13.54 3.37 2.71
CA SER A 102 -13.62 3.88 1.35
C SER A 102 -13.45 5.39 1.39
N GLY A 103 -12.65 5.98 0.51
CA GLY A 103 -12.38 7.41 0.65
C GLY A 103 -11.74 8.04 -0.59
N LYS A 104 -11.27 9.27 -0.40
CA LYS A 104 -10.58 10.05 -1.44
C LYS A 104 -9.31 10.67 -0.88
N LYS A 105 -8.31 10.81 -1.76
CA LYS A 105 -7.10 11.57 -1.45
C LYS A 105 -7.48 13.00 -1.08
N ASP A 106 -7.06 13.43 0.11
CA ASP A 106 -7.31 14.75 0.67
C ASP A 106 -6.04 15.62 0.66
N ALA A 107 -4.89 15.01 0.93
CA ALA A 107 -3.59 15.66 0.87
C ALA A 107 -2.48 14.67 0.49
N SER A 108 -1.34 15.19 0.00
CA SER A 108 -0.13 14.41 -0.22
C SER A 108 1.12 15.23 0.03
N ILE A 109 2.18 14.54 0.46
CA ILE A 109 3.54 15.06 0.52
C ILE A 109 4.48 14.03 -0.10
N THR A 110 5.59 14.49 -0.63
CA THR A 110 6.62 13.61 -1.20
C THR A 110 7.17 12.67 -0.13
N ALA A 111 7.44 11.42 -0.51
CA ALA A 111 8.11 10.46 0.34
C ALA A 111 9.47 10.98 0.81
N LEU A 112 9.98 10.44 1.91
CA LEU A 112 11.32 10.76 2.41
C LEU A 112 12.38 10.48 1.33
N SER A 113 13.40 11.30 1.26
CA SER A 113 14.52 11.10 0.34
C SER A 113 15.31 9.81 0.63
N SER A 114 15.25 9.32 1.85
CA SER A 114 15.83 8.04 2.29
C SER A 114 14.97 6.82 1.97
N ALA A 115 13.72 7.00 1.52
CA ALA A 115 12.82 5.90 1.20
C ALA A 115 13.37 5.04 0.06
N SER A 116 13.20 3.72 0.14
CA SER A 116 13.65 2.78 -0.89
C SER A 116 13.08 3.14 -2.26
N ALA A 117 13.95 3.18 -3.25
CA ALA A 117 13.56 3.50 -4.62
C ALA A 117 12.69 2.40 -5.28
N GLY A 118 12.69 1.19 -4.76
CA GLY A 118 11.85 0.10 -5.26
C GLY A 118 12.44 -1.29 -5.08
N ALA A 119 11.69 -2.27 -5.49
CA ALA A 119 12.12 -3.66 -5.56
C ALA A 119 13.28 -3.83 -6.56
N PRO A 120 14.08 -4.90 -6.47
CA PRO A 120 15.11 -5.19 -7.47
C PRO A 120 14.56 -5.14 -8.91
N GLY A 121 15.15 -4.27 -9.73
CA GLY A 121 14.71 -4.03 -11.11
C GLY A 121 13.62 -2.95 -11.30
N GLU A 122 13.08 -2.37 -10.22
CA GLU A 122 12.00 -1.36 -10.26
C GLU A 122 12.39 -0.10 -9.45
N GLN A 123 13.56 0.47 -9.71
CA GLN A 123 14.19 1.56 -8.91
C GLN A 123 13.70 2.96 -9.31
N ASN A 124 12.38 3.19 -9.39
CA ASN A 124 11.80 4.46 -9.84
C ASN A 124 11.47 5.44 -8.70
N GLY A 125 11.61 5.03 -7.45
CA GLY A 125 11.36 5.82 -6.26
C GLY A 125 10.09 5.41 -5.50
N ALA A 126 9.95 5.92 -4.29
CA ALA A 126 8.79 5.69 -3.44
C ALA A 126 7.63 6.62 -3.80
N VAL A 127 6.40 6.09 -3.77
CA VAL A 127 5.17 6.90 -3.96
C VAL A 127 4.94 7.83 -2.77
N ASP A 128 4.26 8.95 -3.02
CA ASP A 128 3.98 9.98 -2.03
C ASP A 128 3.26 9.43 -0.78
N TRP A 129 3.47 10.09 0.35
CA TRP A 129 2.63 9.92 1.53
C TRP A 129 1.29 10.59 1.30
N LEU A 130 0.21 9.99 1.79
CA LEU A 130 -1.13 10.47 1.53
C LEU A 130 -1.94 10.60 2.84
N ARG A 131 -2.80 11.61 2.88
CA ARG A 131 -3.98 11.63 3.74
C ARG A 131 -5.20 11.29 2.90
N ILE A 132 -6.02 10.37 3.37
CA ILE A 132 -7.22 9.88 2.70
C ILE A 132 -8.39 10.11 3.64
N LYS A 133 -9.38 10.88 3.19
CA LYS A 133 -10.60 11.16 3.94
C LYS A 133 -11.66 10.12 3.56
N GLY A 134 -12.23 9.46 4.57
CA GLY A 134 -13.29 8.48 4.40
C GLY A 134 -14.58 9.10 3.88
N ASP A 135 -15.28 8.37 3.03
CA ASP A 135 -16.61 8.70 2.55
C ASP A 135 -17.71 8.11 3.45
N THR A 136 -18.96 8.24 3.02
CA THR A 136 -20.14 7.75 3.76
C THR A 136 -20.25 6.24 3.86
N LYS A 137 -19.50 5.49 3.05
CA LYS A 137 -19.47 4.02 3.05
C LYS A 137 -18.49 3.47 4.11
N SER A 138 -17.63 4.34 4.65
CA SER A 138 -16.61 3.93 5.62
C SER A 138 -17.23 3.53 6.96
N VAL A 139 -16.83 2.37 7.46
CA VAL A 139 -17.19 1.81 8.77
C VAL A 139 -15.92 1.61 9.58
N GLY A 140 -15.91 2.07 10.83
CA GLY A 140 -14.80 1.90 11.78
C GLY A 140 -13.60 2.81 11.57
N ALA A 141 -13.54 3.61 10.49
CA ALA A 141 -12.49 4.60 10.27
C ALA A 141 -13.02 5.81 9.50
N LYS A 142 -12.47 7.01 9.74
CA LYS A 142 -12.80 8.26 9.03
C LYS A 142 -11.61 8.87 8.31
N LEU A 143 -10.41 8.56 8.74
CA LEU A 143 -9.15 8.98 8.11
C LEU A 143 -8.23 7.78 7.97
N ALA A 144 -7.49 7.76 6.88
CA ALA A 144 -6.37 6.87 6.68
C ALA A 144 -5.15 7.66 6.18
N TYR A 145 -3.97 7.27 6.64
CA TYR A 145 -2.71 7.81 6.16
C TYR A 145 -1.89 6.68 5.56
N ARG A 146 -1.33 6.91 4.38
CA ARG A 146 -0.25 6.12 3.80
C ARG A 146 1.06 6.83 4.07
N ILE A 147 1.96 6.21 4.81
CA ILE A 147 3.24 6.76 5.23
C ILE A 147 4.35 5.72 5.09
N PHE A 148 5.60 6.12 5.26
CA PHE A 148 6.77 5.24 5.15
C PHE A 148 6.69 4.32 3.92
N THR A 149 6.47 4.96 2.76
CA THR A 149 6.33 4.26 1.49
C THR A 149 7.68 3.83 0.95
N ALA A 150 7.72 2.66 0.33
CA ALA A 150 8.87 2.10 -0.36
C ALA A 150 8.47 1.68 -1.77
N GLY A 151 9.18 2.12 -2.79
CA GLY A 151 8.90 1.83 -4.20
C GLY A 151 7.55 2.36 -4.69
N GLY A 152 7.08 1.80 -5.77
CA GLY A 152 5.75 2.04 -6.33
C GLY A 152 5.66 3.14 -7.38
N LYS A 153 6.64 4.03 -7.54
CA LYS A 153 6.62 5.02 -8.63
C LYS A 153 6.76 4.36 -9.99
N ALA A 154 5.98 4.85 -10.93
CA ALA A 154 6.16 4.50 -12.34
C ALA A 154 7.50 5.01 -12.86
N PRO A 155 8.04 4.42 -13.93
CA PRO A 155 9.12 5.03 -14.71
C PRO A 155 8.70 6.40 -15.24
N ALA A 156 9.67 7.24 -15.58
CA ALA A 156 9.44 8.62 -16.01
C ALA A 156 8.58 8.74 -17.27
N ASN A 157 8.57 7.71 -18.12
CA ASN A 157 7.81 7.68 -19.35
C ASN A 157 7.40 6.24 -19.72
N CYS A 158 6.61 6.11 -20.77
CA CYS A 158 6.05 4.85 -21.26
C CYS A 158 6.96 4.07 -22.22
N LYS A 159 8.19 4.53 -22.49
CA LYS A 159 9.11 3.81 -23.38
C LYS A 159 9.38 2.39 -22.88
N GLY A 160 9.10 1.40 -23.70
CA GLY A 160 9.29 -0.01 -23.37
C GLY A 160 8.29 -0.56 -22.36
N GLN A 161 7.31 0.22 -21.92
CA GLN A 161 6.27 -0.25 -21.01
C GLN A 161 5.13 -0.93 -21.77
N GLN A 162 4.50 -1.91 -21.10
CA GLN A 162 3.24 -2.49 -21.57
C GLN A 162 2.10 -1.49 -21.37
N LYS A 163 0.98 -1.67 -22.10
CA LYS A 163 -0.23 -0.86 -21.97
C LYS A 163 -0.76 -0.82 -20.53
N LEU A 164 -0.69 -1.94 -19.83
CA LEU A 164 -0.99 -2.08 -18.41
C LEU A 164 0.22 -2.71 -17.73
N PHE A 165 0.69 -2.11 -16.66
CA PHE A 165 1.80 -2.63 -15.88
C PHE A 165 1.66 -2.24 -14.41
N SER A 166 2.40 -2.94 -13.56
CA SER A 166 2.38 -2.75 -12.12
C SER A 166 3.80 -2.57 -11.60
N VAL A 167 3.95 -1.70 -10.60
CA VAL A 167 5.22 -1.48 -9.89
C VAL A 167 5.04 -1.88 -8.44
N GLN A 168 5.95 -2.67 -7.92
CA GLN A 168 5.88 -3.17 -6.56
C GLN A 168 6.05 -2.05 -5.53
N TYR A 169 5.27 -2.09 -4.45
CA TYR A 169 5.40 -1.16 -3.34
C TYR A 169 5.08 -1.81 -2.00
N ALA A 170 5.54 -1.15 -0.94
CA ALA A 170 5.09 -1.37 0.42
C ALA A 170 4.85 -0.03 1.11
N ALA A 171 4.00 -0.02 2.13
CA ALA A 171 3.70 1.18 2.89
C ALA A 171 3.09 0.84 4.25
N GLU A 172 3.23 1.74 5.20
CA GLU A 172 2.45 1.73 6.42
C GLU A 172 1.12 2.48 6.21
N TYR A 173 0.08 1.98 6.89
CA TYR A 173 -1.24 2.61 6.91
C TYR A 173 -1.73 2.79 8.34
N CYS A 174 -2.02 4.04 8.70
CA CYS A 174 -2.68 4.39 9.95
C CYS A 174 -4.14 4.68 9.66
N THR A 175 -5.06 3.99 10.33
CA THR A 175 -6.48 4.30 10.28
C THR A 175 -6.93 4.91 11.59
N PHE A 176 -7.74 5.95 11.53
CA PHE A 176 -8.28 6.64 12.70
C PHE A 176 -9.79 6.47 12.75
N PRO A 177 -10.33 6.03 13.92
CA PRO A 177 -11.77 5.93 14.11
C PRO A 177 -12.43 7.31 14.01
N PRO A 178 -13.76 7.39 13.89
CA PRO A 178 -14.49 8.62 14.13
C PRO A 178 -14.23 9.13 15.55
N PRO A 179 -14.24 10.45 15.74
CA PRO A 179 -14.15 11.06 17.07
C PRO A 179 -15.32 10.65 17.98
#